data_d367316af0e469bf467f6e8d0049f002
#
_entry.id   d367316af0e469bf467f6e8d0049f002
#
_cell.length_a   1.000
_cell.length_b   1.000
_cell.length_c   1.000
_cell.angle_alpha   90.00
_cell.angle_beta   90.00
_cell.angle_gamma   90.00
#
_symmetry.space_group_name_H-M   'P 1'
#
loop_
_entity.id
_entity.type
_entity.pdbx_description
1 polymer ?
#
loop_
_entity_poly.entity_id
_entity_poly.type
_entity_poly.pdbx_seq_one_letter_code
_entity_poly.pdbx_strand_id
1 'polypeptide(L)'
;MTGLLELETDDFGYASRSLYWDVGDPLSDAASRLTSRLQESGGMAGTDPAGRDWAASYDRGAAATIGATQDAINACYKLAAMFAQTARNYAEADAASTPGARHHSPAATSSLPPDSTVCLPTRVPTAAGGTGGGPAHWGLIAGLVGYVWPDGHQDRLRAAAGAWRTCGETLWWRSEYVAVAAVPAMGDHLPEFDDMSAVCTSMYQHLREVAHAQFAMADACDELAHHLDEMHSEVEHELWSLVEWTAVIETAGAIASIFTLGLAEAPTQAVEAARIARTAAKVGELIQRFMALARTAAQSIAAVAERATAAAGRLRAVLEMKLAAASLSVARQLHGVIEIRELVATKRLEEFARPLPGLTVRTMQLESKFKHAAEFGVATSRGRAGFQAFDSALRAFVARSDTVRVLGTYRGRRVILNFNRESRLVVVQSPGGEFVSAWRMQPVQLRYVMQKRSLGGD
;
A
#
# COMPACT_ATOMS: atom_id res chain seq x y z
N MET A 1 -45.57 26.82 9.28
CA MET A 1 -45.07 26.62 7.88
C MET A 1 -44.63 25.21 7.77
N THR A 2 -45.49 24.34 7.25
CA THR A 2 -45.16 22.96 6.93
C THR A 2 -44.33 22.98 5.65
N GLY A 3 -43.02 22.97 5.78
CA GLY A 3 -42.13 22.77 4.62
C GLY A 3 -42.41 21.40 4.01
N LEU A 4 -42.82 21.32 2.77
CA LEU A 4 -42.78 20.09 2.01
C LEU A 4 -41.29 19.64 1.98
N LEU A 5 -41.05 18.44 2.46
CA LEU A 5 -39.79 17.76 2.29
C LEU A 5 -39.79 17.21 0.85
N GLU A 6 -39.16 17.89 -0.10
CA GLU A 6 -38.88 17.32 -1.42
C GLU A 6 -37.67 16.40 -1.27
N LEU A 7 -37.90 15.11 -1.19
CA LEU A 7 -36.88 14.10 -1.05
C LEU A 7 -36.72 13.36 -2.39
N GLU A 8 -35.55 13.45 -2.99
CA GLU A 8 -35.23 12.59 -4.11
C GLU A 8 -34.76 11.21 -3.60
N THR A 9 -35.72 10.28 -3.49
CA THR A 9 -35.45 8.89 -3.04
C THR A 9 -34.37 8.21 -3.89
N ASP A 10 -34.10 8.71 -5.09
CA ASP A 10 -33.08 8.20 -6.01
C ASP A 10 -31.64 8.48 -5.53
N ASP A 11 -31.43 9.50 -4.67
CA ASP A 11 -30.11 9.84 -4.11
C ASP A 11 -29.61 8.75 -3.16
N PHE A 12 -30.46 8.20 -2.32
CA PHE A 12 -30.11 7.03 -1.50
C PHE A 12 -29.87 5.79 -2.34
N GLY A 13 -30.67 5.61 -3.41
CA GLY A 13 -30.47 4.55 -4.39
C GLY A 13 -29.12 4.69 -5.08
N TYR A 14 -28.72 5.90 -5.45
CA TYR A 14 -27.41 6.18 -6.05
C TYR A 14 -26.27 5.86 -5.06
N ALA A 15 -26.37 6.37 -3.82
CA ALA A 15 -25.37 6.10 -2.78
C ALA A 15 -25.21 4.60 -2.52
N SER A 16 -26.31 3.86 -2.45
CA SER A 16 -26.32 2.40 -2.29
C SER A 16 -25.59 1.71 -3.45
N ARG A 17 -25.94 2.06 -4.69
CA ARG A 17 -25.32 1.49 -5.89
C ARG A 17 -23.83 1.80 -5.97
N SER A 18 -23.43 3.03 -5.67
CA SER A 18 -22.03 3.42 -5.68
C SER A 18 -21.21 2.67 -4.64
N LEU A 19 -21.70 2.56 -3.40
CA LEU A 19 -21.02 1.79 -2.36
C LEU A 19 -20.90 0.30 -2.68
N TYR A 20 -21.85 -0.27 -3.40
CA TYR A 20 -21.83 -1.67 -3.79
C TYR A 20 -20.93 -1.90 -5.01
N TRP A 21 -21.28 -1.31 -6.17
CA TRP A 21 -20.64 -1.62 -7.45
C TRP A 21 -19.34 -0.84 -7.70
N ASP A 22 -19.23 0.41 -7.19
CA ASP A 22 -18.02 1.19 -7.40
C ASP A 22 -16.97 0.98 -6.28
N VAL A 23 -17.39 0.45 -5.12
CA VAL A 23 -16.50 0.21 -3.98
C VAL A 23 -16.43 -1.26 -3.63
N GLY A 24 -17.52 -1.87 -3.15
CA GLY A 24 -17.56 -3.23 -2.60
C GLY A 24 -17.05 -4.29 -3.57
N ASP A 25 -17.65 -4.37 -4.77
CA ASP A 25 -17.27 -5.35 -5.78
C ASP A 25 -15.81 -5.23 -6.23
N PRO A 26 -15.27 -4.03 -6.59
CA PRO A 26 -13.86 -3.91 -6.94
C PRO A 26 -12.91 -4.26 -5.80
N LEU A 27 -13.28 -3.98 -4.54
CA LEU A 27 -12.49 -4.38 -3.39
C LEU A 27 -12.50 -5.88 -3.18
N SER A 28 -13.67 -6.54 -3.33
CA SER A 28 -13.81 -7.99 -3.26
C SER A 28 -12.96 -8.69 -4.31
N ASP A 29 -12.97 -8.20 -5.54
CA ASP A 29 -12.16 -8.70 -6.64
C ASP A 29 -10.65 -8.52 -6.37
N ALA A 30 -10.24 -7.36 -5.88
CA ALA A 30 -8.85 -7.09 -5.55
C ALA A 30 -8.34 -7.98 -4.41
N ALA A 31 -9.15 -8.18 -3.37
CA ALA A 31 -8.83 -9.03 -2.24
C ALA A 31 -8.77 -10.52 -2.64
N SER A 32 -9.65 -10.96 -3.52
CA SER A 32 -9.63 -12.32 -4.08
C SER A 32 -8.38 -12.57 -4.91
N ARG A 33 -7.97 -11.62 -5.74
CA ARG A 33 -6.70 -11.68 -6.48
C ARG A 33 -5.49 -11.68 -5.53
N LEU A 34 -5.50 -10.84 -4.49
CA LEU A 34 -4.45 -10.82 -3.47
C LEU A 34 -4.29 -12.21 -2.86
N THR A 35 -5.37 -12.77 -2.29
CA THR A 35 -5.30 -14.07 -1.61
C THR A 35 -4.88 -15.20 -2.54
N SER A 36 -5.31 -15.18 -3.82
CA SER A 36 -4.87 -16.13 -4.84
C SER A 36 -3.37 -16.03 -5.13
N ARG A 37 -2.83 -14.81 -5.26
CA ARG A 37 -1.38 -14.61 -5.47
C ARG A 37 -0.56 -15.01 -4.27
N LEU A 38 -1.05 -14.76 -3.05
CA LEU A 38 -0.35 -15.18 -1.84
C LEU A 38 -0.29 -16.70 -1.67
N GLN A 39 -1.19 -17.48 -2.29
CA GLN A 39 -1.06 -18.95 -2.32
C GLN A 39 0.23 -19.41 -3.03
N GLU A 40 0.77 -18.61 -3.95
CA GLU A 40 1.99 -18.92 -4.70
C GLU A 40 3.27 -18.48 -3.96
N SER A 41 3.15 -17.71 -2.88
CA SER A 41 4.27 -17.09 -2.14
C SER A 41 4.76 -17.88 -0.93
N GLY A 42 4.24 -19.09 -0.71
CA GLY A 42 4.70 -19.97 0.38
C GLY A 42 6.20 -20.25 0.31
N GLY A 43 6.86 -20.31 1.48
CA GLY A 43 8.27 -20.62 1.58
C GLY A 43 9.21 -19.51 1.07
N MET A 44 8.78 -18.25 1.06
CA MET A 44 9.55 -17.15 0.48
C MET A 44 10.63 -16.57 1.40
N ALA A 45 10.53 -16.79 2.71
CA ALA A 45 11.39 -16.09 3.69
C ALA A 45 12.68 -16.83 4.05
N GLY A 46 12.81 -18.11 3.70
CA GLY A 46 13.97 -18.92 4.00
C GLY A 46 13.76 -19.89 5.16
N THR A 47 14.75 -20.79 5.32
CA THR A 47 14.79 -21.82 6.40
C THR A 47 15.72 -21.43 7.54
N ASP A 48 16.51 -20.37 7.38
CA ASP A 48 17.38 -19.83 8.42
C ASP A 48 16.59 -19.22 9.60
N PRO A 49 17.23 -19.00 10.77
CA PRO A 49 16.54 -18.48 11.94
C PRO A 49 15.87 -17.10 11.71
N ALA A 50 16.52 -16.21 10.98
CA ALA A 50 15.98 -14.87 10.74
C ALA A 50 14.80 -14.91 9.75
N GLY A 51 14.90 -15.73 8.71
CA GLY A 51 13.80 -15.97 7.77
C GLY A 51 12.58 -16.57 8.46
N ARG A 52 12.77 -17.54 9.39
CA ARG A 52 11.66 -18.09 10.18
C ARG A 52 11.02 -17.09 11.13
N ASP A 53 11.81 -16.26 11.81
CA ASP A 53 11.30 -15.21 12.72
C ASP A 53 10.51 -14.16 11.94
N TRP A 54 11.02 -13.75 10.79
CA TRP A 54 10.32 -12.84 9.88
C TRP A 54 9.03 -13.46 9.36
N ALA A 55 9.05 -14.71 8.90
CA ALA A 55 7.89 -15.44 8.43
C ALA A 55 6.79 -15.53 9.48
N ALA A 56 7.14 -15.83 10.73
CA ALA A 56 6.17 -15.87 11.81
C ALA A 56 5.48 -14.53 12.07
N SER A 57 6.18 -13.42 11.88
CA SER A 57 5.61 -12.07 11.96
C SER A 57 4.76 -11.76 10.74
N TYR A 58 5.24 -12.12 9.54
CA TYR A 58 4.52 -11.94 8.29
C TYR A 58 3.20 -12.71 8.27
N ASP A 59 3.18 -13.98 8.66
CA ASP A 59 1.98 -14.81 8.65
C ASP A 59 0.89 -14.23 9.56
N ARG A 60 1.27 -13.71 10.73
CA ARG A 60 0.32 -12.99 11.62
C ARG A 60 -0.16 -11.69 11.01
N GLY A 61 0.75 -10.90 10.44
CA GLY A 61 0.43 -9.64 9.76
C GLY A 61 -0.50 -9.84 8.56
N ALA A 62 -0.22 -10.86 7.75
CA ALA A 62 -1.03 -11.22 6.60
C ALA A 62 -2.46 -11.63 7.01
N ALA A 63 -2.60 -12.50 8.01
CA ALA A 63 -3.91 -12.93 8.51
C ALA A 63 -4.71 -11.74 9.06
N ALA A 64 -4.10 -10.85 9.85
CA ALA A 64 -4.75 -9.67 10.38
C ALA A 64 -5.17 -8.68 9.27
N THR A 65 -4.30 -8.46 8.28
CA THR A 65 -4.57 -7.52 7.18
C THR A 65 -5.65 -8.05 6.23
N ILE A 66 -5.65 -9.36 5.91
CA ILE A 66 -6.72 -9.99 5.11
C ILE A 66 -8.05 -9.93 5.87
N GLY A 67 -8.06 -10.22 7.16
CA GLY A 67 -9.26 -10.10 7.99
C GLY A 67 -9.81 -8.68 8.02
N ALA A 68 -8.97 -7.67 8.22
CA ALA A 68 -9.37 -6.27 8.16
C ALA A 68 -9.89 -5.86 6.78
N THR A 69 -9.32 -6.40 5.70
CA THR A 69 -9.79 -6.18 4.33
C THR A 69 -11.18 -6.78 4.12
N GLN A 70 -11.42 -8.01 4.60
CA GLN A 70 -12.73 -8.65 4.56
C GLN A 70 -13.78 -7.82 5.31
N ASP A 71 -13.45 -7.39 6.52
CA ASP A 71 -14.36 -6.57 7.34
C ASP A 71 -14.68 -5.24 6.65
N ALA A 72 -13.69 -4.62 6.00
CA ALA A 72 -13.86 -3.39 5.23
C ALA A 72 -14.82 -3.57 4.03
N ILE A 73 -14.67 -4.66 3.28
CA ILE A 73 -15.55 -4.97 2.15
C ILE A 73 -16.98 -5.22 2.66
N ASN A 74 -17.14 -6.05 3.69
CA ASN A 74 -18.44 -6.37 4.27
C ASN A 74 -19.12 -5.13 4.86
N ALA A 75 -18.35 -4.19 5.43
CA ALA A 75 -18.87 -2.92 5.90
C ALA A 75 -19.37 -2.03 4.75
N CYS A 76 -18.70 -2.04 3.58
CA CYS A 76 -19.19 -1.35 2.38
C CYS A 76 -20.53 -1.93 1.90
N TYR A 77 -20.63 -3.25 1.79
CA TYR A 77 -21.89 -3.91 1.43
C TYR A 77 -23.00 -3.65 2.44
N LYS A 78 -22.67 -3.72 3.73
CA LYS A 78 -23.61 -3.40 4.79
C LYS A 78 -24.14 -1.97 4.70
N LEU A 79 -23.25 -1.02 4.48
CA LEU A 79 -23.65 0.39 4.32
C LEU A 79 -24.48 0.58 3.05
N ALA A 80 -24.13 -0.07 1.93
CA ALA A 80 -24.93 -0.06 0.72
C ALA A 80 -26.36 -0.60 0.96
N ALA A 81 -26.48 -1.72 1.66
CA ALA A 81 -27.79 -2.31 2.01
C ALA A 81 -28.62 -1.39 2.94
N MET A 82 -27.97 -0.66 3.84
CA MET A 82 -28.65 0.32 4.70
C MET A 82 -29.19 1.50 3.88
N PHE A 83 -28.42 2.04 2.96
CA PHE A 83 -28.90 3.10 2.04
C PHE A 83 -30.04 2.59 1.14
N ALA A 84 -29.93 1.35 0.64
CA ALA A 84 -31.02 0.72 -0.12
C ALA A 84 -32.30 0.60 0.70
N GLN A 85 -32.22 0.22 1.96
CA GLN A 85 -33.38 0.12 2.83
C GLN A 85 -33.99 1.49 3.14
N THR A 86 -33.17 2.50 3.35
CA THR A 86 -33.60 3.88 3.54
C THR A 86 -34.37 4.37 2.32
N ALA A 87 -33.85 4.15 1.11
CA ALA A 87 -34.53 4.50 -0.14
C ALA A 87 -35.92 3.83 -0.23
N ARG A 88 -36.03 2.53 0.11
CA ARG A 88 -37.31 1.81 0.13
C ARG A 88 -38.29 2.41 1.14
N ASN A 89 -37.83 2.69 2.35
CA ASN A 89 -38.68 3.24 3.40
C ASN A 89 -39.28 4.59 3.01
N TYR A 90 -38.49 5.46 2.40
CA TYR A 90 -38.99 6.76 1.90
C TYR A 90 -39.95 6.61 0.73
N ALA A 91 -39.66 5.73 -0.23
CA ALA A 91 -40.55 5.45 -1.36
C ALA A 91 -41.91 4.89 -0.90
N GLU A 92 -41.90 4.02 0.12
CA GLU A 92 -43.15 3.47 0.73
C GLU A 92 -43.95 4.57 1.48
N ALA A 93 -43.26 5.44 2.21
CA ALA A 93 -43.89 6.56 2.92
C ALA A 93 -44.50 7.58 1.95
N ASP A 94 -43.84 7.88 0.86
CA ASP A 94 -44.35 8.79 -0.19
C ASP A 94 -45.58 8.17 -0.88
N ALA A 95 -45.52 6.91 -1.24
CA ALA A 95 -46.67 6.19 -1.82
C ALA A 95 -47.85 6.16 -0.89
N ALA A 96 -47.65 6.00 0.42
CA ALA A 96 -48.72 6.01 1.45
C ALA A 96 -49.32 7.40 1.67
N SER A 97 -48.54 8.47 1.38
CA SER A 97 -48.96 9.88 1.61
C SER A 97 -49.71 10.47 0.43
N THR A 98 -49.68 9.85 -0.75
CA THR A 98 -50.29 10.35 -1.99
C THR A 98 -51.72 9.81 -2.14
N PRO A 99 -52.80 10.59 -1.93
CA PRO A 99 -54.16 10.14 -2.09
C PRO A 99 -54.48 9.71 -3.52
N GLY A 100 -54.87 8.45 -3.72
CA GLY A 100 -55.24 7.91 -5.04
C GLY A 100 -54.10 7.33 -5.86
N ALA A 101 -52.88 7.29 -5.33
CA ALA A 101 -51.80 6.55 -5.94
C ALA A 101 -52.13 5.06 -5.98
N ARG A 102 -52.32 4.48 -7.15
CA ARG A 102 -52.29 3.03 -7.31
C ARG A 102 -50.91 2.59 -6.86
N HIS A 103 -50.83 1.50 -6.06
CA HIS A 103 -49.57 0.91 -5.61
C HIS A 103 -48.66 0.59 -6.82
N HIS A 104 -47.97 1.57 -7.31
CA HIS A 104 -46.87 1.38 -8.23
C HIS A 104 -45.64 1.18 -7.32
N SER A 105 -45.14 -0.04 -7.25
CA SER A 105 -43.77 -0.25 -6.75
C SER A 105 -42.86 0.68 -7.54
N PRO A 106 -42.19 1.62 -6.94
CA PRO A 106 -41.36 2.56 -7.70
C PRO A 106 -40.29 1.75 -8.43
N ALA A 107 -40.19 1.94 -9.73
CA ALA A 107 -39.18 1.26 -10.55
C ALA A 107 -37.74 1.48 -10.03
N ALA A 108 -37.52 2.59 -9.30
CA ALA A 108 -36.27 2.93 -8.66
C ALA A 108 -35.79 1.93 -7.58
N THR A 109 -36.70 1.22 -6.93
CA THR A 109 -36.31 0.24 -5.87
C THR A 109 -35.98 -1.15 -6.40
N SER A 110 -36.36 -1.46 -7.65
CA SER A 110 -36.11 -2.78 -8.25
C SER A 110 -34.63 -3.01 -8.66
N SER A 111 -33.83 -1.94 -8.76
CA SER A 111 -32.42 -1.99 -9.15
C SER A 111 -31.44 -1.82 -7.98
N LEU A 112 -31.93 -1.91 -6.74
CA LEU A 112 -31.07 -1.77 -5.55
C LEU A 112 -30.24 -3.03 -5.34
N PRO A 113 -28.95 -2.89 -4.91
CA PRO A 113 -28.08 -4.02 -4.69
C PRO A 113 -28.60 -4.97 -3.59
N PRO A 114 -28.27 -6.28 -3.70
CA PRO A 114 -28.61 -7.24 -2.67
C PRO A 114 -27.79 -7.03 -1.40
N ASP A 115 -28.22 -7.63 -0.29
CA ASP A 115 -27.37 -7.81 0.88
C ASP A 115 -26.31 -8.87 0.54
N SER A 116 -25.04 -8.50 0.62
CA SER A 116 -23.91 -9.34 0.23
C SER A 116 -22.85 -9.37 1.33
N THR A 117 -22.17 -10.50 1.40
CA THR A 117 -21.01 -10.70 2.28
C THR A 117 -19.93 -11.45 1.55
N VAL A 118 -18.67 -11.13 1.83
CA VAL A 118 -17.50 -11.85 1.31
C VAL A 118 -16.84 -12.62 2.44
N CYS A 119 -16.33 -13.80 2.13
CA CYS A 119 -15.48 -14.59 3.02
C CYS A 119 -14.16 -14.86 2.30
N LEU A 120 -13.11 -14.23 2.77
CA LEU A 120 -11.76 -14.41 2.23
C LEU A 120 -11.03 -15.53 2.97
N PRO A 121 -10.16 -16.29 2.30
CA PRO A 121 -9.28 -17.23 2.97
C PRO A 121 -8.28 -16.43 3.85
N THR A 122 -8.45 -16.51 5.16
CA THR A 122 -7.58 -15.83 6.13
C THR A 122 -6.25 -16.56 6.34
N ARG A 123 -6.15 -17.81 5.88
CA ARG A 123 -4.92 -18.61 5.92
C ARG A 123 -4.29 -18.64 4.53
N VAL A 124 -3.14 -18.02 4.42
CA VAL A 124 -2.22 -18.16 3.30
C VAL A 124 -1.10 -19.15 3.70
N PRO A 125 -0.41 -19.78 2.73
CA PRO A 125 0.74 -20.61 3.03
C PRO A 125 1.76 -19.85 3.86
N THR A 126 2.42 -20.52 4.80
CA THR A 126 3.45 -19.89 5.62
C THR A 126 4.59 -19.36 4.74
N ALA A 127 5.06 -18.18 5.07
CA ALA A 127 6.23 -17.60 4.43
C ALA A 127 7.54 -18.34 4.80
N ALA A 128 7.54 -19.15 5.87
CA ALA A 128 8.69 -19.96 6.25
C ALA A 128 8.99 -21.02 5.20
N GLY A 129 10.27 -21.16 4.84
CA GLY A 129 10.77 -22.09 3.83
C GLY A 129 11.67 -21.37 2.82
N GLY A 130 12.42 -22.16 2.05
CA GLY A 130 13.39 -21.62 1.11
C GLY A 130 13.81 -22.65 0.08
N THR A 131 14.86 -22.35 -0.68
CA THR A 131 15.40 -23.25 -1.71
C THR A 131 16.22 -24.41 -1.14
N GLY A 132 16.66 -24.30 0.12
CA GLY A 132 17.47 -25.31 0.79
C GLY A 132 18.91 -25.43 0.30
N GLY A 133 19.38 -24.55 -0.59
CA GLY A 133 20.72 -24.59 -1.18
C GLY A 133 21.50 -23.30 -0.96
N GLY A 134 22.80 -23.42 -0.66
CA GLY A 134 23.73 -22.26 -0.71
C GLY A 134 24.25 -22.01 -2.14
N PRO A 135 24.93 -20.89 -2.36
CA PRO A 135 25.54 -20.56 -3.65
C PRO A 135 26.65 -21.55 -4.01
N ALA A 136 27.12 -21.44 -5.27
CA ALA A 136 28.29 -22.19 -5.69
C ALA A 136 29.46 -21.95 -4.71
N HIS A 137 30.19 -23.02 -4.40
CA HIS A 137 31.33 -22.99 -3.47
C HIS A 137 31.01 -22.71 -1.99
N TRP A 138 29.75 -22.55 -1.60
CA TRP A 138 29.36 -22.39 -0.19
C TRP A 138 29.95 -23.49 0.73
N GLY A 139 29.96 -24.75 0.25
CA GLY A 139 30.51 -25.87 0.97
C GLY A 139 31.95 -25.72 1.43
N LEU A 140 32.75 -24.82 0.78
CA LEU A 140 34.15 -24.57 1.15
C LEU A 140 34.28 -23.89 2.52
N ILE A 141 33.31 -23.09 2.91
CA ILE A 141 33.35 -22.25 4.11
C ILE A 141 32.19 -22.52 5.10
N ALA A 142 31.18 -23.28 4.69
CA ALA A 142 29.96 -23.51 5.48
C ALA A 142 30.22 -23.95 6.92
N GLY A 143 31.18 -24.85 7.10
CA GLY A 143 31.58 -25.35 8.44
C GLY A 143 32.31 -24.31 9.31
N LEU A 144 32.82 -23.23 8.73
CA LEU A 144 33.58 -22.17 9.40
C LEU A 144 32.76 -20.92 9.66
N VAL A 145 31.75 -20.68 8.84
CA VAL A 145 30.88 -19.46 8.94
C VAL A 145 30.04 -19.49 10.21
N GLY A 146 29.62 -20.67 10.66
CA GLY A 146 28.80 -20.83 11.87
C GLY A 146 27.34 -20.42 11.73
N TYR A 147 26.89 -20.09 10.51
CA TYR A 147 25.51 -19.71 10.19
C TYR A 147 24.95 -20.58 9.07
N VAL A 148 23.63 -20.80 9.11
CA VAL A 148 22.87 -21.39 8.00
C VAL A 148 22.75 -20.36 6.90
N TRP A 149 22.89 -20.78 5.64
CA TRP A 149 22.67 -19.92 4.49
C TRP A 149 21.23 -19.39 4.48
N PRO A 150 21.01 -18.06 4.39
CA PRO A 150 19.68 -17.50 4.22
C PRO A 150 19.18 -17.78 2.80
N ASP A 151 18.28 -18.74 2.68
CA ASP A 151 17.81 -19.33 1.41
C ASP A 151 16.43 -18.84 0.97
N GLY A 152 16.06 -17.62 1.36
CA GLY A 152 14.80 -16.99 0.94
C GLY A 152 14.70 -16.76 -0.57
N HIS A 153 13.46 -16.64 -1.04
CA HIS A 153 13.12 -16.43 -2.46
C HIS A 153 12.76 -14.97 -2.76
N GLN A 154 13.70 -14.19 -3.26
CA GLN A 154 13.53 -12.77 -3.57
C GLN A 154 12.38 -12.51 -4.55
N ASP A 155 12.24 -13.32 -5.61
CA ASP A 155 11.18 -13.16 -6.60
C ASP A 155 9.79 -13.41 -6.01
N ARG A 156 9.65 -14.41 -5.13
CA ARG A 156 8.38 -14.67 -4.43
C ARG A 156 8.05 -13.54 -3.45
N LEU A 157 9.04 -13.00 -2.75
CA LEU A 157 8.88 -11.81 -1.90
C LEU A 157 8.40 -10.62 -2.70
N ARG A 158 9.01 -10.32 -3.86
CA ARG A 158 8.60 -9.23 -4.74
C ARG A 158 7.21 -9.46 -5.33
N ALA A 159 6.88 -10.70 -5.70
CA ALA A 159 5.55 -11.05 -6.19
C ALA A 159 4.48 -10.82 -5.10
N ALA A 160 4.75 -11.23 -3.86
CA ALA A 160 3.88 -10.95 -2.71
C ALA A 160 3.74 -9.45 -2.46
N ALA A 161 4.85 -8.69 -2.50
CA ALA A 161 4.86 -7.23 -2.38
C ALA A 161 3.96 -6.57 -3.44
N GLY A 162 4.08 -7.00 -4.70
CA GLY A 162 3.25 -6.52 -5.80
C GLY A 162 1.76 -6.79 -5.58
N ALA A 163 1.42 -8.00 -5.08
CA ALA A 163 0.04 -8.37 -4.79
C ALA A 163 -0.56 -7.51 -3.67
N TRP A 164 0.16 -7.32 -2.57
CA TRP A 164 -0.24 -6.43 -1.46
C TRP A 164 -0.43 -4.99 -1.92
N ARG A 165 0.52 -4.46 -2.69
CA ARG A 165 0.48 -3.09 -3.20
C ARG A 165 -0.72 -2.84 -4.08
N THR A 166 -1.00 -3.74 -5.02
CA THR A 166 -2.15 -3.63 -5.96
C THR A 166 -3.48 -3.61 -5.21
N CYS A 167 -3.64 -4.47 -4.20
CA CYS A 167 -4.86 -4.47 -3.38
C CYS A 167 -4.96 -3.18 -2.53
N GLY A 168 -3.87 -2.74 -1.91
CA GLY A 168 -3.80 -1.49 -1.16
C GLY A 168 -4.13 -0.26 -2.01
N GLU A 169 -3.66 -0.20 -3.24
CA GLU A 169 -4.00 0.85 -4.20
C GLU A 169 -5.49 0.85 -4.53
N THR A 170 -6.10 -0.32 -4.72
CA THR A 170 -7.54 -0.42 -4.96
C THR A 170 -8.33 0.10 -3.76
N LEU A 171 -8.00 -0.32 -2.54
CA LEU A 171 -8.61 0.20 -1.31
C LEU A 171 -8.47 1.72 -1.21
N TRP A 172 -7.27 2.22 -1.47
CA TRP A 172 -6.98 3.65 -1.41
C TRP A 172 -7.82 4.47 -2.39
N TRP A 173 -7.90 4.04 -3.65
CA TRP A 173 -8.66 4.78 -4.66
C TRP A 173 -10.17 4.63 -4.50
N ARG A 174 -10.65 3.45 -4.12
CA ARG A 174 -12.09 3.22 -3.91
C ARG A 174 -12.62 3.91 -2.66
N SER A 175 -11.79 4.19 -1.67
CA SER A 175 -12.20 4.96 -0.51
C SER A 175 -12.74 6.36 -0.85
N GLU A 176 -12.26 6.99 -1.93
CA GLU A 176 -12.74 8.30 -2.38
C GLU A 176 -14.24 8.29 -2.75
N TYR A 177 -14.72 7.18 -3.33
CA TYR A 177 -16.14 7.03 -3.66
C TYR A 177 -17.00 6.93 -2.41
N VAL A 178 -16.50 6.36 -1.32
CA VAL A 178 -17.21 6.29 -0.05
C VAL A 178 -17.39 7.70 0.54
N ALA A 179 -16.36 8.54 0.47
CA ALA A 179 -16.42 9.90 1.00
C ALA A 179 -17.50 10.75 0.32
N VAL A 180 -17.76 10.50 -0.96
CA VAL A 180 -18.73 11.26 -1.75
C VAL A 180 -20.09 10.55 -1.92
N ALA A 181 -20.23 9.32 -1.43
CA ALA A 181 -21.45 8.53 -1.62
C ALA A 181 -22.71 9.21 -1.00
N ALA A 182 -22.55 9.93 0.11
CA ALA A 182 -23.65 10.66 0.75
C ALA A 182 -23.90 12.05 0.18
N VAL A 183 -23.03 12.55 -0.73
CA VAL A 183 -23.13 13.92 -1.29
C VAL A 183 -24.44 14.20 -2.02
N PRO A 184 -25.01 13.29 -2.83
CA PRO A 184 -26.28 13.54 -3.49
C PRO A 184 -27.42 13.90 -2.53
N ALA A 185 -27.47 13.25 -1.35
CA ALA A 185 -28.46 13.53 -0.32
C ALA A 185 -28.24 14.87 0.44
N MET A 186 -27.17 15.64 0.12
CA MET A 186 -26.84 16.91 0.80
C MET A 186 -27.81 18.05 0.51
N GLY A 187 -28.58 17.99 -0.58
CA GLY A 187 -29.58 19.00 -0.92
C GLY A 187 -30.78 19.01 0.01
N ASP A 188 -31.00 17.93 0.71
CA ASP A 188 -32.16 17.69 1.55
C ASP A 188 -31.82 17.97 3.00
N HIS A 189 -32.57 18.82 3.64
CA HIS A 189 -32.44 19.10 5.08
C HIS A 189 -32.94 17.90 5.93
N LEU A 190 -32.34 16.71 5.70
CA LEU A 190 -32.69 15.52 6.44
C LEU A 190 -31.96 15.49 7.77
N PRO A 191 -32.66 15.19 8.89
CA PRO A 191 -32.02 15.06 10.20
C PRO A 191 -30.93 13.99 10.24
N GLU A 192 -31.04 12.97 9.38
CA GLU A 192 -30.11 11.83 9.28
C GLU A 192 -28.87 12.11 8.43
N PHE A 193 -28.87 13.22 7.67
CA PHE A 193 -27.79 13.50 6.74
C PHE A 193 -26.42 13.60 7.41
N ASP A 194 -26.33 14.35 8.51
CA ASP A 194 -25.08 14.51 9.26
C ASP A 194 -24.53 13.18 9.74
N ASP A 195 -25.40 12.28 10.21
CA ASP A 195 -25.06 10.95 10.68
C ASP A 195 -24.55 10.06 9.51
N MET A 196 -25.22 10.11 8.37
CA MET A 196 -24.84 9.37 7.17
C MET A 196 -23.49 9.85 6.61
N SER A 197 -23.31 11.15 6.51
CA SER A 197 -22.05 11.77 6.09
C SER A 197 -20.91 11.40 7.03
N ALA A 198 -21.18 11.41 8.35
CA ALA A 198 -20.22 11.02 9.36
C ALA A 198 -19.81 9.54 9.24
N VAL A 199 -20.74 8.60 8.95
CA VAL A 199 -20.41 7.19 8.71
C VAL A 199 -19.61 7.00 7.45
N CYS A 200 -19.98 7.64 6.34
CA CYS A 200 -19.21 7.60 5.10
C CYS A 200 -17.77 8.12 5.30
N THR A 201 -17.62 9.24 6.01
CA THR A 201 -16.31 9.79 6.35
C THR A 201 -15.47 8.82 7.19
N SER A 202 -16.07 8.16 8.20
CA SER A 202 -15.38 7.15 9.00
C SER A 202 -14.97 5.94 8.15
N MET A 203 -15.87 5.48 7.32
CA MET A 203 -15.61 4.36 6.42
C MET A 203 -14.48 4.64 5.45
N TYR A 204 -14.47 5.83 4.84
CA TYR A 204 -13.36 6.34 4.03
C TYR A 204 -12.01 6.22 4.77
N GLN A 205 -11.97 6.65 6.03
CA GLN A 205 -10.75 6.62 6.83
C GLN A 205 -10.30 5.19 7.15
N HIS A 206 -11.24 4.31 7.49
CA HIS A 206 -10.92 2.92 7.79
C HIS A 206 -10.42 2.16 6.57
N LEU A 207 -11.01 2.40 5.38
CA LEU A 207 -10.48 1.85 4.14
C LEU A 207 -9.03 2.29 3.90
N ARG A 208 -8.70 3.54 4.18
CA ARG A 208 -7.33 4.04 4.07
C ARG A 208 -6.39 3.44 5.09
N GLU A 209 -6.82 3.22 6.31
CA GLU A 209 -6.00 2.53 7.32
C GLU A 209 -5.69 1.09 6.91
N VAL A 210 -6.68 0.37 6.35
CA VAL A 210 -6.46 -0.97 5.80
C VAL A 210 -5.53 -0.94 4.58
N ALA A 211 -5.68 0.05 3.69
CA ALA A 211 -4.77 0.25 2.57
C ALA A 211 -3.33 0.49 3.04
N HIS A 212 -3.13 1.31 4.08
CA HIS A 212 -1.81 1.51 4.68
C HIS A 212 -1.21 0.23 5.26
N ALA A 213 -2.03 -0.63 5.89
CA ALA A 213 -1.55 -1.92 6.36
C ALA A 213 -1.07 -2.79 5.19
N GLN A 214 -1.78 -2.80 4.07
CA GLN A 214 -1.38 -3.55 2.88
C GLN A 214 -0.08 -3.00 2.25
N PHE A 215 0.09 -1.67 2.19
CA PHE A 215 1.35 -1.10 1.73
C PHE A 215 2.51 -1.45 2.63
N ALA A 216 2.31 -1.45 3.94
CA ALA A 216 3.37 -1.82 4.87
C ALA A 216 3.74 -3.31 4.77
N MET A 217 2.77 -4.21 4.45
CA MET A 217 3.05 -5.61 4.12
C MET A 217 3.87 -5.73 2.83
N ALA A 218 3.55 -4.92 1.81
CA ALA A 218 4.31 -4.87 0.56
C ALA A 218 5.75 -4.40 0.80
N ASP A 219 5.91 -3.30 1.54
CA ASP A 219 7.23 -2.72 1.82
C ASP A 219 8.11 -3.69 2.62
N ALA A 220 7.53 -4.42 3.59
CA ALA A 220 8.26 -5.43 4.35
C ALA A 220 8.75 -6.62 3.49
N CYS A 221 7.97 -7.03 2.49
CA CYS A 221 8.40 -8.06 1.53
C CYS A 221 9.52 -7.55 0.62
N ASP A 222 9.39 -6.33 0.08
CA ASP A 222 10.42 -5.73 -0.78
C ASP A 222 11.73 -5.47 -0.01
N GLU A 223 11.62 -5.04 1.25
CA GLU A 223 12.77 -4.80 2.12
C GLU A 223 13.55 -6.09 2.40
N LEU A 224 12.86 -7.19 2.75
CA LEU A 224 13.52 -8.48 2.93
C LEU A 224 14.15 -8.99 1.64
N ALA A 225 13.45 -8.86 0.49
CA ALA A 225 13.99 -9.25 -0.81
C ALA A 225 15.26 -8.47 -1.15
N HIS A 226 15.27 -7.16 -0.89
CA HIS A 226 16.42 -6.30 -1.12
C HIS A 226 17.62 -6.70 -0.26
N HIS A 227 17.42 -6.94 1.03
CA HIS A 227 18.50 -7.35 1.93
C HIS A 227 19.05 -8.76 1.61
N LEU A 228 18.19 -9.67 1.13
CA LEU A 228 18.64 -10.95 0.63
C LEU A 228 19.51 -10.80 -0.62
N ASP A 229 19.10 -9.95 -1.58
CA ASP A 229 19.90 -9.70 -2.78
C ASP A 229 21.28 -9.10 -2.47
N GLU A 230 21.31 -8.07 -1.63
CA GLU A 230 22.57 -7.45 -1.21
C GLU A 230 23.48 -8.50 -0.56
N MET A 231 22.99 -9.23 0.41
CA MET A 231 23.78 -10.24 1.12
C MET A 231 24.22 -11.37 0.18
N HIS A 232 23.35 -11.90 -0.67
CA HIS A 232 23.68 -12.93 -1.64
C HIS A 232 24.78 -12.46 -2.59
N SER A 233 24.65 -11.27 -3.18
CA SER A 233 25.63 -10.69 -4.09
C SER A 233 26.99 -10.47 -3.44
N GLU A 234 27.02 -9.95 -2.20
CA GLU A 234 28.26 -9.73 -1.47
C GLU A 234 28.95 -11.05 -1.10
N VAL A 235 28.20 -12.06 -0.66
CA VAL A 235 28.75 -13.38 -0.35
C VAL A 235 29.25 -14.10 -1.58
N GLU A 236 28.51 -14.08 -2.67
CA GLU A 236 28.94 -14.66 -3.94
C GLU A 236 30.25 -14.02 -4.45
N HIS A 237 30.37 -12.70 -4.35
CA HIS A 237 31.60 -12.00 -4.71
C HIS A 237 32.79 -12.48 -3.86
N GLU A 238 32.63 -12.64 -2.55
CA GLU A 238 33.68 -13.15 -1.66
C GLU A 238 34.06 -14.60 -1.98
N LEU A 239 33.09 -15.44 -2.32
CA LEU A 239 33.34 -16.83 -2.68
C LEU A 239 34.08 -16.95 -4.04
N TRP A 240 33.66 -16.15 -5.04
CA TRP A 240 34.37 -16.11 -6.32
C TRP A 240 35.80 -15.60 -6.17
N SER A 241 36.03 -14.56 -5.39
CA SER A 241 37.37 -14.06 -5.05
C SER A 241 38.24 -15.11 -4.37
N LEU A 242 37.63 -15.97 -3.55
CA LEU A 242 38.34 -17.10 -2.93
C LEU A 242 38.69 -18.16 -3.98
N VAL A 243 37.79 -18.50 -4.88
CA VAL A 243 37.96 -19.55 -5.91
C VAL A 243 38.96 -19.11 -6.99
N GLU A 244 38.89 -17.88 -7.51
CA GLU A 244 39.85 -17.35 -8.46
C GLU A 244 41.29 -17.45 -7.94
N TRP A 245 41.46 -17.20 -6.65
CA TRP A 245 42.76 -17.33 -6.02
C TRP A 245 43.20 -18.80 -5.84
N THR A 246 42.27 -19.71 -5.50
CA THR A 246 42.59 -21.16 -5.34
C THR A 246 42.79 -21.86 -6.67
N ALA A 247 42.17 -21.40 -7.77
CA ALA A 247 42.39 -21.95 -9.11
C ALA A 247 43.83 -21.73 -9.65
N VAL A 248 44.53 -20.73 -9.10
CA VAL A 248 45.97 -20.54 -9.36
C VAL A 248 46.83 -21.60 -8.69
N ILE A 249 46.27 -22.33 -7.73
CA ILE A 249 46.97 -23.42 -6.97
C ILE A 249 46.25 -24.74 -7.30
N GLU A 250 46.85 -25.53 -8.13
CA GLU A 250 46.36 -26.76 -8.81
C GLU A 250 45.91 -27.91 -7.90
N THR A 251 45.20 -27.73 -6.78
CA THR A 251 44.66 -28.87 -6.05
C THR A 251 43.38 -28.57 -5.25
N ALA A 252 42.22 -28.72 -5.87
CA ALA A 252 40.92 -28.75 -5.17
C ALA A 252 40.80 -29.90 -4.14
N GLY A 253 41.68 -30.88 -4.17
CA GLY A 253 41.75 -31.98 -3.18
C GLY A 253 42.46 -31.59 -1.87
N ALA A 254 43.24 -30.53 -1.85
CA ALA A 254 44.02 -30.15 -0.66
C ALA A 254 43.17 -29.39 0.40
N ILE A 255 42.12 -28.70 0.01
CA ILE A 255 41.30 -27.88 0.93
C ILE A 255 40.60 -28.75 1.96
N ALA A 256 40.01 -29.86 1.55
CA ALA A 256 39.36 -30.82 2.48
C ALA A 256 40.34 -31.49 3.43
N SER A 257 41.57 -31.73 2.99
CA SER A 257 42.62 -32.40 3.78
C SER A 257 43.28 -31.47 4.81
N ILE A 258 43.38 -30.18 4.57
CA ILE A 258 43.96 -29.20 5.49
C ILE A 258 43.15 -29.13 6.80
N PHE A 259 41.83 -29.24 6.75
CA PHE A 259 40.99 -29.16 7.93
C PHE A 259 40.78 -30.48 8.65
N THR A 260 40.94 -31.63 7.96
CA THR A 260 40.73 -32.96 8.57
C THR A 260 41.96 -33.55 9.22
N LEU A 261 43.16 -33.14 8.85
CA LEU A 261 44.38 -33.81 9.27
C LEU A 261 45.33 -32.99 10.17
N GLY A 262 45.03 -31.70 10.45
CA GLY A 262 45.84 -30.89 11.37
C GLY A 262 47.30 -30.67 10.91
N LEU A 263 47.62 -30.91 9.64
CA LEU A 263 48.99 -30.88 9.10
C LEU A 263 49.25 -29.52 8.40
N ALA A 264 49.47 -28.45 9.16
CA ALA A 264 49.93 -27.17 8.65
C ALA A 264 51.46 -27.06 8.74
N GLU A 265 52.21 -27.89 8.02
CA GLU A 265 53.68 -27.86 8.05
C GLU A 265 54.35 -27.07 6.92
N ALA A 266 53.57 -26.57 5.90
CA ALA A 266 54.10 -25.76 4.83
C ALA A 266 53.61 -24.29 4.94
N PRO A 267 54.47 -23.29 4.76
CA PRO A 267 54.08 -21.85 4.89
C PRO A 267 52.99 -21.43 3.87
N THR A 268 52.88 -22.10 2.74
CA THR A 268 51.80 -21.86 1.76
C THR A 268 50.43 -22.30 2.29
N GLN A 269 50.35 -23.48 2.97
CA GLN A 269 49.09 -23.99 3.53
C GLN A 269 48.57 -23.14 4.69
N ALA A 270 49.48 -22.54 5.49
CA ALA A 270 49.08 -21.62 6.55
C ALA A 270 48.48 -20.29 5.99
N VAL A 271 48.97 -19.80 4.84
CA VAL A 271 48.41 -18.62 4.17
C VAL A 271 47.04 -18.94 3.58
N GLU A 272 46.85 -20.10 3.00
CA GLU A 272 45.57 -20.57 2.47
C GLU A 272 44.51 -20.72 3.56
N ALA A 273 44.84 -21.39 4.65
CA ALA A 273 43.95 -21.56 5.79
C ALA A 273 43.56 -20.21 6.41
N ALA A 274 44.49 -19.28 6.54
CA ALA A 274 44.22 -17.93 7.03
C ALA A 274 43.31 -17.11 6.08
N ARG A 275 43.38 -17.33 4.78
CA ARG A 275 42.51 -16.64 3.81
C ARG A 275 41.10 -17.22 3.85
N ILE A 276 40.95 -18.54 3.85
CA ILE A 276 39.65 -19.21 3.98
C ILE A 276 38.97 -18.77 5.29
N ALA A 277 39.70 -18.72 6.41
CA ALA A 277 39.18 -18.26 7.69
C ALA A 277 38.74 -16.79 7.65
N ARG A 278 39.46 -15.91 6.97
CA ARG A 278 39.09 -14.50 6.79
C ARG A 278 37.86 -14.35 5.94
N THR A 279 37.75 -15.06 4.81
CA THR A 279 36.55 -15.07 3.97
C THR A 279 35.34 -15.59 4.75
N ALA A 280 35.49 -16.69 5.51
CA ALA A 280 34.42 -17.21 6.36
C ALA A 280 33.97 -16.20 7.45
N ALA A 281 34.91 -15.50 8.08
CA ALA A 281 34.60 -14.47 9.06
C ALA A 281 33.82 -13.32 8.40
N LYS A 282 34.24 -12.82 7.24
CA LYS A 282 33.58 -11.76 6.50
C LYS A 282 32.17 -12.16 6.06
N VAL A 283 31.99 -13.36 5.54
CA VAL A 283 30.68 -13.90 5.19
C VAL A 283 29.79 -14.03 6.43
N GLY A 284 30.35 -14.45 7.57
CA GLY A 284 29.65 -14.48 8.85
C GLY A 284 29.13 -13.10 9.27
N GLU A 285 29.93 -12.04 9.09
CA GLU A 285 29.50 -10.66 9.37
C GLU A 285 28.36 -10.20 8.44
N LEU A 286 28.41 -10.56 7.15
CA LEU A 286 27.35 -10.24 6.20
C LEU A 286 26.03 -10.90 6.57
N ILE A 287 26.06 -12.19 6.94
CA ILE A 287 24.88 -12.92 7.39
C ILE A 287 24.34 -12.33 8.71
N GLN A 288 25.21 -11.97 9.66
CA GLN A 288 24.78 -11.32 10.91
C GLN A 288 24.08 -9.97 10.65
N ARG A 289 24.64 -9.16 9.75
CA ARG A 289 24.02 -7.90 9.32
C ARG A 289 22.64 -8.13 8.71
N PHE A 290 22.51 -9.07 7.78
CA PHE A 290 21.22 -9.48 7.22
C PHE A 290 20.24 -9.91 8.31
N MET A 291 20.65 -10.78 9.25
CA MET A 291 19.80 -11.25 10.35
C MET A 291 19.29 -10.08 11.23
N ALA A 292 20.11 -9.06 11.47
CA ALA A 292 19.69 -7.87 12.22
C ALA A 292 18.64 -7.06 11.46
N LEU A 293 18.82 -6.86 10.16
CA LEU A 293 17.89 -6.15 9.29
C LEU A 293 16.55 -6.91 9.17
N ALA A 294 16.60 -8.23 8.97
CA ALA A 294 15.40 -9.08 8.91
C ALA A 294 14.58 -9.03 10.23
N ARG A 295 15.24 -8.98 11.40
CA ARG A 295 14.55 -8.80 12.68
C ARG A 295 13.88 -7.43 12.80
N THR A 296 14.53 -6.36 12.32
CA THR A 296 13.93 -5.02 12.29
C THR A 296 12.68 -4.99 11.41
N ALA A 297 12.74 -5.59 10.21
CA ALA A 297 11.60 -5.74 9.33
C ALA A 297 10.46 -6.57 9.97
N ALA A 298 10.79 -7.65 10.70
CA ALA A 298 9.81 -8.43 11.42
C ALA A 298 9.08 -7.63 12.53
N GLN A 299 9.77 -6.73 13.21
CA GLN A 299 9.16 -5.85 14.22
C GLN A 299 8.20 -4.85 13.59
N SER A 300 8.54 -4.30 12.43
CA SER A 300 7.64 -3.38 11.70
C SER A 300 6.33 -4.07 11.29
N ILE A 301 6.39 -5.34 10.87
CA ILE A 301 5.21 -6.14 10.54
C ILE A 301 4.30 -6.38 11.76
N ALA A 302 4.88 -6.61 12.94
CA ALA A 302 4.08 -6.78 14.15
C ALA A 302 3.21 -5.54 14.45
N ALA A 303 3.76 -4.33 14.27
CA ALA A 303 3.02 -3.08 14.39
C ALA A 303 1.93 -2.93 13.30
N VAL A 304 2.13 -3.51 12.11
CA VAL A 304 1.10 -3.55 11.05
C VAL A 304 -0.07 -4.43 11.47
N ALA A 305 0.20 -5.61 12.03
CA ALA A 305 -0.85 -6.52 12.51
C ALA A 305 -1.72 -5.87 13.59
N GLU A 306 -1.13 -5.15 14.53
CA GLU A 306 -1.86 -4.40 15.55
C GLU A 306 -2.76 -3.32 14.95
N ARG A 307 -2.24 -2.54 14.01
CA ARG A 307 -3.02 -1.49 13.32
C ARG A 307 -4.16 -2.06 12.49
N ALA A 308 -3.93 -3.15 11.75
CA ALA A 308 -4.95 -3.84 10.99
C ALA A 308 -6.07 -4.37 11.90
N THR A 309 -5.71 -5.00 13.03
CA THR A 309 -6.66 -5.48 14.03
C THR A 309 -7.48 -4.34 14.64
N ALA A 310 -6.85 -3.21 14.92
CA ALA A 310 -7.55 -2.02 15.45
C ALA A 310 -8.51 -1.44 14.40
N ALA A 311 -8.14 -1.41 13.11
CA ALA A 311 -9.02 -0.97 12.02
C ALA A 311 -10.23 -1.91 11.88
N ALA A 312 -10.04 -3.23 11.91
CA ALA A 312 -11.11 -4.22 11.90
C ALA A 312 -12.07 -4.03 13.10
N GLY A 313 -11.54 -3.78 14.30
CA GLY A 313 -12.35 -3.51 15.48
C GLY A 313 -13.27 -2.30 15.34
N ARG A 314 -12.83 -1.24 14.68
CA ARG A 314 -13.65 -0.05 14.38
C ARG A 314 -14.74 -0.32 13.33
N LEU A 315 -14.45 -1.16 12.32
CA LEU A 315 -15.41 -1.57 11.30
C LEU A 315 -16.54 -2.45 11.87
N ARG A 316 -16.29 -3.16 12.98
CA ARG A 316 -17.28 -4.02 13.62
C ARG A 316 -18.56 -3.27 13.98
N ALA A 317 -18.45 -2.00 14.40
CA ALA A 317 -19.63 -1.17 14.70
C ALA A 317 -20.57 -1.02 13.49
N VAL A 318 -20.02 -0.89 12.29
CA VAL A 318 -20.80 -0.83 11.04
C VAL A 318 -21.41 -2.20 10.71
N LEU A 319 -20.65 -3.28 10.90
CA LEU A 319 -21.09 -4.65 10.62
C LEU A 319 -22.23 -5.10 11.54
N GLU A 320 -22.25 -4.65 12.79
CA GLU A 320 -23.27 -5.00 13.80
C GLU A 320 -24.56 -4.19 13.65
N MET A 321 -24.62 -3.19 12.76
CA MET A 321 -25.84 -2.42 12.52
C MET A 321 -26.98 -3.30 11.99
N LYS A 322 -28.19 -3.17 12.55
CA LYS A 322 -29.35 -3.93 12.13
C LYS A 322 -30.06 -3.26 10.94
N LEU A 323 -30.29 -4.00 9.86
CA LEU A 323 -31.05 -3.54 8.70
C LEU A 323 -32.53 -3.24 8.99
N ALA A 324 -33.07 -3.82 10.07
CA ALA A 324 -34.51 -3.84 10.37
C ALA A 324 -35.07 -2.56 10.98
N ALA A 325 -34.32 -1.47 10.99
CA ALA A 325 -34.79 -0.26 11.60
C ALA A 325 -35.08 0.79 10.53
N ALA A 326 -36.32 1.24 10.46
CA ALA A 326 -36.73 2.41 9.70
C ALA A 326 -35.75 3.58 9.92
N SER A 327 -35.66 4.49 8.96
CA SER A 327 -34.76 5.63 8.91
C SER A 327 -34.39 6.30 10.26
N LEU A 328 -35.34 6.47 11.15
CA LEU A 328 -35.16 7.05 12.50
C LEU A 328 -34.31 6.20 13.47
N SER A 329 -34.21 4.91 13.29
CA SER A 329 -33.41 4.05 14.19
C SER A 329 -31.99 3.82 13.66
N VAL A 330 -31.76 3.97 12.36
CA VAL A 330 -30.43 4.03 11.77
C VAL A 330 -29.67 5.21 12.37
N ALA A 331 -30.26 6.41 12.37
CA ALA A 331 -29.68 7.59 12.98
C ALA A 331 -29.30 7.39 14.46
N ARG A 332 -30.18 6.72 15.26
CA ARG A 332 -29.89 6.43 16.68
C ARG A 332 -28.78 5.40 16.89
N GLN A 333 -28.67 4.38 16.00
CA GLN A 333 -27.58 3.40 16.07
C GLN A 333 -26.24 4.01 15.64
N LEU A 334 -26.27 4.96 14.70
CA LEU A 334 -25.13 5.73 14.27
C LEU A 334 -24.65 6.74 15.34
N HIS A 335 -25.56 7.28 16.15
CA HIS A 335 -25.22 8.22 17.25
C HIS A 335 -24.23 7.62 18.25
N GLY A 336 -24.38 6.37 18.63
CA GLY A 336 -23.42 5.69 19.52
C GLY A 336 -22.01 5.52 18.91
N VAL A 337 -21.90 5.55 17.58
CA VAL A 337 -20.61 5.56 16.85
C VAL A 337 -20.06 6.99 16.72
N ILE A 338 -20.93 8.00 16.80
CA ILE A 338 -20.62 9.42 16.59
C ILE A 338 -20.07 10.08 17.85
N GLU A 339 -20.45 9.65 19.06
CA GLU A 339 -19.91 10.21 20.31
C GLU A 339 -18.37 10.10 20.43
N ILE A 340 -17.76 9.10 19.79
CA ILE A 340 -16.29 9.01 19.65
C ILE A 340 -15.75 10.01 18.62
N ARG A 341 -16.61 10.70 17.88
CA ARG A 341 -16.29 11.45 16.65
C ARG A 341 -16.10 12.95 16.78
N GLU A 342 -16.75 13.61 17.72
CA GLU A 342 -16.56 15.08 17.84
C GLU A 342 -15.10 15.45 18.09
N LEU A 343 -14.35 14.58 18.76
CA LEU A 343 -12.91 14.80 19.00
C LEU A 343 -12.02 14.44 17.81
N VAL A 344 -12.48 13.56 16.92
CA VAL A 344 -11.70 13.06 15.78
C VAL A 344 -12.03 13.81 14.49
N ALA A 345 -13.29 14.21 14.29
CA ALA A 345 -13.74 14.93 13.09
C ALA A 345 -13.16 16.35 13.00
N THR A 346 -13.14 17.08 14.12
CA THR A 346 -12.56 18.44 14.17
C THR A 346 -11.08 18.46 13.89
N LYS A 347 -10.30 17.53 14.44
CA LYS A 347 -8.86 17.42 14.15
C LYS A 347 -8.55 16.95 12.73
N ARG A 348 -9.46 16.28 12.07
CA ARG A 348 -9.23 15.70 10.73
C ARG A 348 -9.77 16.54 9.59
N LEU A 349 -10.82 17.31 9.78
CA LEU A 349 -11.16 18.40 8.85
C LEU A 349 -10.01 19.39 8.73
N GLU A 350 -9.28 19.66 9.83
CA GLU A 350 -8.05 20.43 9.80
C GLU A 350 -6.88 19.73 9.07
N GLU A 351 -6.80 18.39 9.10
CA GLU A 351 -5.80 17.62 8.32
C GLU A 351 -6.17 17.52 6.84
N PHE A 352 -7.44 17.41 6.49
CA PHE A 352 -7.92 17.46 5.11
C PHE A 352 -7.84 18.88 4.51
N ALA A 353 -8.01 19.90 5.34
CA ALA A 353 -7.80 21.31 4.98
C ALA A 353 -6.31 21.70 5.01
N ARG A 354 -5.39 20.83 5.47
CA ARG A 354 -3.96 21.10 5.34
C ARG A 354 -3.62 21.17 3.85
N PRO A 355 -3.12 22.31 3.38
CA PRO A 355 -2.62 22.39 2.02
C PRO A 355 -1.57 21.30 1.83
N LEU A 356 -1.61 20.63 0.68
CA LEU A 356 -0.56 19.67 0.31
C LEU A 356 0.80 20.31 0.58
N PRO A 357 1.78 19.57 1.14
CA PRO A 357 3.04 20.14 1.59
C PRO A 357 3.71 20.94 0.48
N GLY A 358 4.25 22.09 0.81
CA GLY A 358 4.96 22.94 -0.15
C GLY A 358 6.12 22.17 -0.80
N LEU A 359 6.56 22.66 -1.97
CA LEU A 359 7.68 22.03 -2.69
C LEU A 359 8.99 22.27 -1.93
N THR A 360 9.65 21.20 -1.52
CA THR A 360 11.02 21.20 -0.99
C THR A 360 11.98 20.68 -2.03
N VAL A 361 13.02 21.44 -2.36
CA VAL A 361 13.96 21.11 -3.43
C VAL A 361 15.35 20.90 -2.85
N ARG A 362 15.92 19.71 -3.08
CA ARG A 362 17.32 19.39 -2.73
C ARG A 362 18.23 19.70 -3.91
N THR A 363 19.37 20.32 -3.68
CA THR A 363 20.33 20.74 -4.72
C THR A 363 20.72 19.61 -5.67
N MET A 364 21.11 18.45 -5.14
CA MET A 364 21.48 17.29 -5.96
C MET A 364 20.37 16.83 -6.91
N GLN A 365 19.12 16.82 -6.44
CA GLN A 365 17.99 16.44 -7.28
C GLN A 365 17.71 17.48 -8.36
N LEU A 366 17.83 18.77 -8.02
CA LEU A 366 17.70 19.88 -8.96
C LEU A 366 18.74 19.80 -10.06
N GLU A 367 19.99 19.57 -9.72
CA GLU A 367 21.12 19.41 -10.66
C GLU A 367 20.89 18.25 -11.63
N SER A 368 20.40 17.10 -11.12
CA SER A 368 20.12 15.92 -11.94
C SER A 368 18.99 16.15 -12.95
N LYS A 369 18.06 17.06 -12.66
CA LYS A 369 16.87 17.37 -13.47
C LYS A 369 16.99 18.69 -14.24
N PHE A 370 18.12 19.37 -14.17
CA PHE A 370 18.35 20.67 -14.80
C PHE A 370 18.16 20.67 -16.32
N LYS A 371 18.30 19.53 -17.00
CA LYS A 371 18.01 19.37 -18.42
C LYS A 371 16.60 19.81 -18.83
N HIS A 372 15.67 19.86 -17.88
CA HIS A 372 14.29 20.28 -18.09
C HIS A 372 14.04 21.77 -17.75
N ALA A 373 15.07 22.49 -17.26
CA ALA A 373 14.93 23.87 -16.82
C ALA A 373 14.41 24.81 -17.91
N ALA A 374 14.84 24.62 -19.16
CA ALA A 374 14.38 25.41 -20.31
C ALA A 374 12.86 25.27 -20.55
N GLU A 375 12.27 24.13 -20.24
CA GLU A 375 10.83 23.88 -20.38
C GLU A 375 10.01 24.76 -19.42
N PHE A 376 10.60 25.17 -18.28
CA PHE A 376 10.04 26.07 -17.29
C PHE A 376 10.46 27.53 -17.48
N GLY A 377 10.98 27.88 -18.67
CA GLY A 377 11.34 29.24 -19.01
C GLY A 377 12.70 29.70 -18.47
N VAL A 378 13.54 28.80 -17.97
CA VAL A 378 14.87 29.13 -17.46
C VAL A 378 15.88 29.15 -18.61
N ALA A 379 16.30 30.35 -19.02
CA ALA A 379 17.27 30.55 -20.11
C ALA A 379 18.74 30.51 -19.63
N THR A 380 18.98 30.45 -18.31
CA THR A 380 20.32 30.49 -17.72
C THR A 380 21.02 29.15 -17.88
N SER A 381 22.31 29.19 -18.20
CA SER A 381 23.14 27.99 -18.31
C SER A 381 23.31 27.25 -16.98
N ARG A 382 23.69 25.97 -17.06
CA ARG A 382 23.93 25.13 -15.90
C ARG A 382 25.03 25.73 -14.98
N GLY A 383 24.66 26.02 -13.74
CA GLY A 383 25.51 26.62 -12.72
C GLY A 383 24.65 27.14 -11.58
N ARG A 384 25.28 27.71 -10.56
CA ARG A 384 24.58 28.16 -9.33
C ARG A 384 23.39 29.09 -9.63
N ALA A 385 23.56 30.06 -10.51
CA ALA A 385 22.48 30.97 -10.90
C ALA A 385 21.36 30.26 -11.66
N GLY A 386 21.70 29.32 -12.55
CA GLY A 386 20.73 28.49 -13.28
C GLY A 386 19.93 27.59 -12.33
N PHE A 387 20.57 26.99 -11.34
CA PHE A 387 19.89 26.17 -10.34
C PHE A 387 18.94 26.98 -9.47
N GLN A 388 19.32 28.18 -9.05
CA GLN A 388 18.45 29.09 -8.32
C GLN A 388 17.25 29.54 -9.16
N ALA A 389 17.45 29.86 -10.43
CA ALA A 389 16.39 30.22 -11.35
C ALA A 389 15.42 29.05 -11.57
N PHE A 390 15.93 27.83 -11.70
CA PHE A 390 15.09 26.64 -11.84
C PHE A 390 14.29 26.32 -10.58
N ASP A 391 14.89 26.38 -9.39
CA ASP A 391 14.17 26.25 -8.11
C ASP A 391 13.03 27.26 -8.01
N SER A 392 13.30 28.53 -8.30
CA SER A 392 12.30 29.59 -8.28
C SER A 392 11.16 29.32 -9.27
N ALA A 393 11.48 28.87 -10.50
CA ALA A 393 10.49 28.54 -11.52
C ALA A 393 9.59 27.36 -11.10
N LEU A 394 10.17 26.32 -10.50
CA LEU A 394 9.40 25.17 -10.00
C LEU A 394 8.44 25.57 -8.87
N ARG A 395 8.91 26.38 -7.91
CA ARG A 395 8.07 26.89 -6.81
C ARG A 395 6.94 27.78 -7.33
N ALA A 396 7.27 28.71 -8.23
CA ALA A 396 6.29 29.58 -8.86
C ALA A 396 5.23 28.77 -9.62
N PHE A 397 5.65 27.73 -10.37
CA PHE A 397 4.73 26.85 -11.08
C PHE A 397 3.77 26.11 -10.13
N VAL A 398 4.29 25.54 -9.05
CA VAL A 398 3.47 24.79 -8.07
C VAL A 398 2.49 25.71 -7.33
N ALA A 399 2.84 26.99 -7.14
CA ALA A 399 2.01 27.98 -6.46
C ALA A 399 0.94 28.64 -7.35
N ARG A 400 0.94 28.40 -8.66
CA ARG A 400 -0.04 29.01 -9.59
C ARG A 400 -1.44 28.47 -9.36
N SER A 401 -2.44 29.32 -9.48
CA SER A 401 -3.86 28.98 -9.35
C SER A 401 -4.39 28.05 -10.45
N ASP A 402 -3.75 28.05 -11.63
CA ASP A 402 -4.07 27.18 -12.78
C ASP A 402 -3.28 25.86 -12.77
N THR A 403 -2.46 25.62 -11.77
CA THR A 403 -1.77 24.33 -11.56
C THR A 403 -2.65 23.38 -10.75
N VAL A 404 -3.05 22.30 -11.38
CA VAL A 404 -3.82 21.22 -10.75
C VAL A 404 -2.87 20.38 -9.89
N ARG A 405 -3.22 20.19 -8.61
CA ARG A 405 -2.46 19.36 -7.67
C ARG A 405 -3.25 18.13 -7.29
N VAL A 406 -2.73 16.94 -7.58
CA VAL A 406 -3.39 15.66 -7.27
C VAL A 406 -2.40 14.65 -6.71
N LEU A 407 -2.88 13.80 -5.84
CA LEU A 407 -2.17 12.57 -5.49
C LEU A 407 -2.23 11.60 -6.66
N GLY A 408 -1.11 10.98 -6.98
CA GLY A 408 -1.00 10.07 -8.10
C GLY A 408 0.20 9.13 -7.96
N THR A 409 0.57 8.49 -9.06
CA THR A 409 1.74 7.61 -9.13
C THR A 409 2.73 8.08 -10.19
N TYR A 410 3.99 7.90 -9.91
CA TYR A 410 5.09 8.07 -10.86
C TYR A 410 6.04 6.88 -10.77
N ARG A 411 6.11 6.09 -11.85
CA ARG A 411 6.89 4.84 -11.89
C ARG A 411 6.53 3.90 -10.73
N GLY A 412 5.24 3.70 -10.51
CA GLY A 412 4.72 2.84 -9.45
C GLY A 412 4.84 3.40 -8.01
N ARG A 413 5.47 4.57 -7.81
CA ARG A 413 5.61 5.20 -6.49
C ARG A 413 4.59 6.31 -6.31
N ARG A 414 4.05 6.45 -5.10
CA ARG A 414 3.14 7.55 -4.74
C ARG A 414 3.84 8.89 -4.82
N VAL A 415 3.14 9.85 -5.39
CA VAL A 415 3.63 11.21 -5.58
C VAL A 415 2.49 12.21 -5.54
N ILE A 416 2.84 13.49 -5.38
CA ILE A 416 1.98 14.61 -5.70
C ILE A 416 2.34 15.03 -7.12
N LEU A 417 1.35 15.03 -8.02
CA LEU A 417 1.47 15.53 -9.39
C LEU A 417 0.92 16.96 -9.43
N ASN A 418 1.79 17.92 -9.71
CA ASN A 418 1.41 19.29 -9.96
C ASN A 418 1.51 19.54 -11.46
N PHE A 419 0.41 19.74 -12.16
CA PHE A 419 0.43 19.88 -13.60
C PHE A 419 -0.51 20.96 -14.10
N ASN A 420 -0.18 21.50 -15.26
CA ASN A 420 -1.02 22.46 -15.96
C ASN A 420 -1.46 21.86 -17.30
N ARG A 421 -2.74 21.97 -17.62
CA ARG A 421 -3.35 21.32 -18.80
C ARG A 421 -2.91 21.95 -20.11
N GLU A 422 -2.74 23.27 -20.14
CA GLU A 422 -2.39 24.03 -21.35
C GLU A 422 -0.91 23.91 -21.67
N SER A 423 -0.04 24.23 -20.70
CA SER A 423 1.40 24.16 -20.89
C SER A 423 1.93 22.71 -20.89
N ARG A 424 1.16 21.76 -20.38
CA ARG A 424 1.52 20.35 -20.17
C ARG A 424 2.74 20.17 -19.27
N LEU A 425 3.13 21.19 -18.53
CA LEU A 425 4.20 21.08 -17.55
C LEU A 425 3.72 20.26 -16.36
N VAL A 426 4.62 19.49 -15.80
CA VAL A 426 4.40 18.71 -14.58
C VAL A 426 5.58 18.84 -13.64
N VAL A 427 5.29 19.01 -12.35
CA VAL A 427 6.24 18.90 -11.24
C VAL A 427 5.79 17.76 -10.34
N VAL A 428 6.66 16.80 -10.14
CA VAL A 428 6.43 15.61 -9.31
C VAL A 428 7.10 15.82 -7.96
N GLN A 429 6.33 15.65 -6.88
CA GLN A 429 6.80 15.69 -5.50
C GLN A 429 6.59 14.34 -4.82
N SER A 430 7.44 14.00 -3.86
CA SER A 430 7.13 12.93 -2.90
C SER A 430 5.89 13.32 -2.06
N PRO A 431 5.25 12.37 -1.38
CA PRO A 431 4.15 12.68 -0.44
C PRO A 431 4.57 13.65 0.67
N GLY A 432 5.86 13.69 1.04
CA GLY A 432 6.43 14.63 2.00
C GLY A 432 6.80 16.00 1.42
N GLY A 433 6.51 16.26 0.12
CA GLY A 433 6.77 17.54 -0.52
C GLY A 433 8.13 17.67 -1.23
N GLU A 434 8.98 16.64 -1.20
CA GLU A 434 10.31 16.71 -1.84
C GLU A 434 10.21 16.65 -3.37
N PHE A 435 10.95 17.48 -4.07
CA PHE A 435 11.06 17.47 -5.52
C PHE A 435 11.63 16.14 -6.04
N VAL A 436 10.92 15.51 -6.95
CA VAL A 436 11.32 14.25 -7.60
C VAL A 436 11.75 14.47 -9.04
N SER A 437 10.91 15.13 -9.84
CA SER A 437 11.18 15.40 -11.26
C SER A 437 10.25 16.49 -11.78
N ALA A 438 10.61 17.08 -12.94
CA ALA A 438 9.76 18.02 -13.65
C ALA A 438 10.06 17.98 -15.14
N TRP A 439 9.02 18.06 -16.01
CA TRP A 439 9.17 18.11 -17.48
C TRP A 439 7.87 18.52 -18.16
N ARG A 440 7.93 18.69 -19.48
CA ARG A 440 6.75 18.89 -20.31
C ARG A 440 6.20 17.53 -20.75
N MET A 441 4.99 17.19 -20.31
CA MET A 441 4.34 15.95 -20.67
C MET A 441 4.00 15.86 -22.15
N GLN A 442 4.11 14.66 -22.70
CA GLN A 442 3.52 14.33 -24.00
C GLN A 442 1.99 14.33 -23.88
N PRO A 443 1.24 14.56 -24.98
CA PRO A 443 -0.23 14.55 -24.93
C PRO A 443 -0.82 13.27 -24.34
N VAL A 444 -0.20 12.12 -24.61
CA VAL A 444 -0.58 10.83 -24.05
C VAL A 444 -0.39 10.81 -22.53
N GLN A 445 0.73 11.32 -22.02
CA GLN A 445 1.01 11.38 -20.59
C GLN A 445 0.00 12.28 -19.86
N LEU A 446 -0.33 13.45 -20.44
CA LEU A 446 -1.36 14.32 -19.86
C LEU A 446 -2.71 13.59 -19.78
N ARG A 447 -3.10 12.85 -20.82
CA ARG A 447 -4.33 12.05 -20.81
C ARG A 447 -4.31 11.00 -19.70
N TYR A 448 -3.21 10.29 -19.52
CA TYR A 448 -3.05 9.33 -18.43
C TYR A 448 -3.14 9.99 -17.04
N VAL A 449 -2.49 11.14 -16.86
CA VAL A 449 -2.59 11.89 -15.60
C VAL A 449 -4.03 12.30 -15.32
N MET A 450 -4.74 12.77 -16.32
CA MET A 450 -6.13 13.21 -16.16
C MET A 450 -7.10 12.04 -15.88
N GLN A 451 -6.87 10.88 -16.48
CA GLN A 451 -7.76 9.71 -16.36
C GLN A 451 -7.38 8.79 -15.21
N LYS A 452 -6.08 8.55 -15.02
CA LYS A 452 -5.56 7.53 -14.10
C LYS A 452 -4.66 8.10 -12.99
N ARG A 453 -4.38 9.40 -13.00
CA ARG A 453 -3.45 10.08 -12.07
C ARG A 453 -2.09 9.37 -12.00
N SER A 454 -1.61 8.84 -13.12
CA SER A 454 -0.39 8.04 -13.22
C SER A 454 0.55 8.58 -14.29
N LEU A 455 1.86 8.52 -14.04
CA LEU A 455 2.94 8.86 -14.96
C LEU A 455 4.04 7.78 -14.92
N GLY A 456 4.32 7.19 -16.09
CA GLY A 456 5.46 6.30 -16.29
C GLY A 456 5.37 4.99 -15.52
N GLY A 457 4.50 4.13 -15.94
CA GLY A 457 4.38 2.74 -15.57
C GLY A 457 3.18 2.18 -16.32
N ASP A 458 3.39 1.14 -17.09
CA ASP A 458 2.33 0.27 -17.55
C ASP A 458 1.83 -0.58 -16.40
#